data_a528f355c953796ffa2c5b833a93f57b
#
_entry.id   a528f355c953796ffa2c5b833a93f57b
#
_cell.length_a   1.000
_cell.length_b   1.000
_cell.length_c   1.000
_cell.angle_alpha   90.00
_cell.angle_beta   90.00
_cell.angle_gamma   90.00
#
_symmetry.space_group_name_H-M   'P 1'
#
loop_
_entity.id
_entity.type
_entity.pdbx_description
1 polymer ?
#
loop_
_entity_poly.entity_id
_entity_poly.type
_entity_poly.pdbx_seq_one_letter_code
_entity_poly.pdbx_strand_id
1 'polypeptide(L)'
;MTSALSRRSFVATAALAPLSAAAGQQQASPPPLTPRATGRPAPQREKGAPLPDSERLGWAIVGLGDFATNQMIPAFEDSRMARISGFVSGSREKLADYGRRHGVSSLYTYDQFDRIANDPAIDVVYIVLPNSLHAEYAIRALDAGKHVFCEKPMAVSVAECERMIAVAKRRNKQFGIAYRAHFEPHNLEAERLLKSGAIGTLRHFTSEHGRILDVSKPADQWRADRRLAGGGSLYDIGIYALNAACWFMGADPVAVDAEISNPEGDPRFRTVEDIVSWRMRFPDGRLATCMSGYSFENVKRYQFFGSTGTLKLDGATDYYDNSIMLENKRGRQDLSVGQASEQFAGEIDGFCEAIRANRAYKTPGETGLRDVRIMEAIYRSAENDGRLVRL
;
A
#
# COMPACT_ATOMS: atom_id res chain seq x y z
N MET A 1 -65.44 -2.96 35.15
CA MET A 1 -64.97 -3.73 36.31
C MET A 1 -63.46 -3.61 36.36
N THR A 2 -62.98 -2.84 37.27
CA THR A 2 -61.63 -2.43 37.59
C THR A 2 -60.84 -3.53 38.24
N SER A 3 -59.58 -3.71 37.88
CA SER A 3 -58.58 -4.29 38.79
C SER A 3 -57.22 -3.63 38.57
N ALA A 4 -56.85 -2.84 39.55
CA ALA A 4 -55.51 -2.26 39.71
C ALA A 4 -54.55 -3.28 40.32
N LEU A 5 -53.31 -3.34 39.78
CA LEU A 5 -52.22 -4.05 40.42
C LEU A 5 -51.12 -3.06 40.88
N SER A 6 -50.87 -3.13 42.14
CA SER A 6 -50.09 -2.29 43.01
C SER A 6 -48.56 -2.38 42.73
N ARG A 7 -47.93 -1.20 42.79
CA ARG A 7 -46.47 -1.07 42.91
C ARG A 7 -46.02 -1.41 44.33
N ARG A 8 -45.14 -2.39 44.48
CA ARG A 8 -44.39 -2.60 45.72
C ARG A 8 -42.96 -2.08 45.55
N SER A 9 -42.67 -1.02 46.30
CA SER A 9 -41.32 -0.45 46.48
C SER A 9 -40.49 -1.39 47.34
N PHE A 10 -39.31 -1.83 46.87
CA PHE A 10 -38.27 -2.40 47.68
C PHE A 10 -37.27 -1.34 48.06
N VAL A 11 -37.26 -0.96 49.32
CA VAL A 11 -36.20 -0.16 49.96
C VAL A 11 -35.18 -1.16 50.48
N ALA A 12 -34.00 -1.23 49.88
CA ALA A 12 -32.87 -1.96 50.43
C ALA A 12 -31.95 -1.02 51.17
N THR A 13 -31.87 -1.17 52.47
CA THR A 13 -30.95 -0.44 53.34
C THR A 13 -29.53 -0.98 53.11
N ALA A 14 -28.66 -0.18 52.54
CA ALA A 14 -27.24 -0.53 52.41
C ALA A 14 -26.50 -0.09 53.68
N ALA A 15 -25.94 -1.05 54.38
CA ALA A 15 -25.03 -0.82 55.52
C ALA A 15 -23.66 -0.38 54.97
N LEU A 16 -23.20 0.79 55.41
CA LEU A 16 -21.86 1.31 55.16
C LEU A 16 -20.82 0.53 56.00
N ALA A 17 -19.98 -0.26 55.34
CA ALA A 17 -18.74 -0.79 55.92
C ALA A 17 -17.60 0.21 55.72
N PRO A 18 -16.66 0.38 56.67
CA PRO A 18 -15.59 1.35 56.54
C PRO A 18 -14.57 0.90 55.47
N LEU A 19 -14.25 1.79 54.57
CA LEU A 19 -13.15 1.67 53.60
C LEU A 19 -11.81 1.64 54.38
N SER A 20 -11.18 0.49 54.46
CA SER A 20 -9.77 0.40 54.84
C SER A 20 -8.93 0.94 53.69
N ALA A 21 -8.06 1.90 53.99
CA ALA A 21 -7.09 2.46 53.04
C ALA A 21 -6.15 1.36 52.56
N ALA A 22 -6.37 0.89 51.33
CA ALA A 22 -5.39 0.08 50.64
C ALA A 22 -4.20 0.98 50.27
N ALA A 23 -3.04 0.67 50.83
CA ALA A 23 -1.78 1.30 50.48
C ALA A 23 -1.57 1.18 48.96
N GLY A 24 -1.37 2.32 48.30
CA GLY A 24 -1.11 2.39 46.88
C GLY A 24 0.13 1.57 46.53
N GLN A 25 -0.06 0.45 45.85
CA GLN A 25 1.02 -0.18 45.09
C GLN A 25 1.34 0.77 43.94
N GLN A 26 2.47 1.50 44.05
CA GLN A 26 3.08 2.17 42.91
C GLN A 26 3.30 1.10 41.85
N GLN A 27 2.54 1.16 40.76
CA GLN A 27 2.86 0.39 39.56
C GLN A 27 4.24 0.83 39.13
N ALA A 28 5.20 -0.10 39.19
CA ALA A 28 6.55 0.10 38.67
C ALA A 28 6.41 0.54 37.20
N SER A 29 7.06 1.64 36.86
CA SER A 29 7.17 2.09 35.46
C SER A 29 7.68 0.90 34.64
N PRO A 30 7.11 0.67 33.43
CA PRO A 30 7.64 -0.39 32.56
C PRO A 30 9.13 -0.13 32.33
N PRO A 31 9.97 -1.16 32.30
CA PRO A 31 11.40 -0.99 32.06
C PRO A 31 11.60 -0.25 30.73
N PRO A 32 12.60 0.64 30.65
CA PRO A 32 12.90 1.33 29.40
C PRO A 32 13.09 0.30 28.29
N LEU A 33 12.48 0.56 27.13
CA LEU A 33 12.66 -0.27 25.94
C LEU A 33 14.18 -0.35 25.67
N THR A 34 14.76 -1.52 25.91
CA THR A 34 16.13 -1.79 25.51
C THR A 34 16.26 -1.55 24.02
N PRO A 35 17.27 -0.79 23.54
CA PRO A 35 17.52 -0.70 22.12
C PRO A 35 17.60 -2.10 21.55
N ARG A 36 16.85 -2.37 20.48
CA ARG A 36 16.90 -3.66 19.77
C ARG A 36 18.37 -4.04 19.57
N ALA A 37 18.79 -5.18 20.12
CA ALA A 37 19.93 -5.85 19.59
C ALA A 37 19.56 -6.14 18.12
N THR A 38 20.17 -5.41 17.20
CA THR A 38 20.02 -5.64 15.77
C THR A 38 20.35 -7.10 15.54
N GLY A 39 19.32 -7.87 15.22
CA GLY A 39 19.44 -9.28 14.94
C GLY A 39 20.54 -9.53 13.92
N ARG A 40 20.96 -10.78 13.78
CA ARG A 40 21.91 -11.22 12.74
C ARG A 40 21.63 -10.47 11.45
N PRO A 41 22.70 -9.93 10.78
CA PRO A 41 22.49 -9.40 9.44
C PRO A 41 21.77 -10.49 8.64
N ALA A 42 20.59 -10.17 8.14
CA ALA A 42 19.87 -11.09 7.30
C ALA A 42 20.78 -11.50 6.15
N PRO A 43 20.70 -12.75 5.66
CA PRO A 43 21.43 -13.15 4.50
C PRO A 43 21.08 -12.18 3.38
N GLN A 44 22.02 -11.31 3.02
CA GLN A 44 21.87 -10.45 1.86
C GLN A 44 21.66 -11.42 0.68
N ARG A 45 20.53 -11.27 -0.01
CA ARG A 45 20.34 -11.96 -1.27
C ARG A 45 21.52 -11.53 -2.13
N GLU A 46 22.38 -12.47 -2.55
CA GLU A 46 23.48 -12.16 -3.46
C GLU A 46 22.89 -11.46 -4.68
N LYS A 47 23.02 -10.15 -4.71
CA LYS A 47 22.63 -9.35 -5.87
C LYS A 47 23.66 -9.73 -6.94
N GLY A 48 23.29 -10.54 -7.92
CA GLY A 48 24.16 -10.79 -9.07
C GLY A 48 24.53 -9.47 -9.74
N ALA A 49 25.64 -9.43 -10.48
CA ALA A 49 26.09 -8.23 -11.17
C ALA A 49 25.00 -7.65 -12.09
N PRO A 50 24.89 -6.31 -12.23
CA PRO A 50 24.01 -5.68 -13.20
C PRO A 50 24.29 -6.22 -14.61
N LEU A 51 23.24 -6.30 -15.44
CA LEU A 51 23.39 -6.55 -16.86
C LEU A 51 24.18 -5.41 -17.52
N PRO A 52 24.89 -5.68 -18.65
CA PRO A 52 25.44 -4.61 -19.48
C PRO A 52 24.37 -3.57 -19.86
N ASP A 53 24.73 -2.31 -19.96
CA ASP A 53 23.78 -1.23 -20.28
C ASP A 53 22.98 -1.47 -21.56
N SER A 54 23.60 -2.11 -22.56
CA SER A 54 22.95 -2.49 -23.82
C SER A 54 21.83 -3.54 -23.65
N GLU A 55 21.85 -4.27 -22.54
CA GLU A 55 20.86 -5.29 -22.24
C GLU A 55 19.81 -4.84 -21.21
N ARG A 56 20.05 -3.73 -20.50
CA ARG A 56 19.09 -3.19 -19.55
C ARG A 56 17.96 -2.46 -20.27
N LEU A 57 16.72 -2.69 -19.82
CA LEU A 57 15.56 -1.97 -20.36
C LEU A 57 15.64 -0.49 -20.01
N GLY A 58 15.36 0.36 -20.99
CA GLY A 58 15.33 1.81 -20.82
C GLY A 58 13.98 2.28 -20.29
N TRP A 59 13.99 3.03 -19.19
CA TRP A 59 12.79 3.53 -18.52
C TRP A 59 12.68 5.05 -18.62
N ALA A 60 11.50 5.56 -18.95
CA ALA A 60 11.15 6.97 -18.81
C ALA A 60 10.30 7.17 -17.55
N ILE A 61 10.73 8.08 -16.67
CA ILE A 61 10.00 8.43 -15.44
C ILE A 61 9.13 9.63 -15.72
N VAL A 62 7.81 9.48 -15.52
CA VAL A 62 6.79 10.50 -15.73
C VAL A 62 6.35 11.08 -14.40
N GLY A 63 6.76 12.33 -14.13
CA GLY A 63 6.58 13.01 -12.86
C GLY A 63 7.84 12.98 -12.00
N LEU A 64 8.43 14.16 -11.77
CA LEU A 64 9.59 14.38 -10.90
C LEU A 64 9.13 14.98 -9.56
N GLY A 65 8.18 14.30 -8.90
CA GLY A 65 7.74 14.59 -7.54
C GLY A 65 8.63 13.93 -6.49
N ASP A 66 8.38 14.21 -5.20
CA ASP A 66 9.22 13.76 -4.09
C ASP A 66 9.42 12.23 -4.03
N PHE A 67 8.37 11.45 -4.31
CA PHE A 67 8.49 9.99 -4.32
C PHE A 67 9.42 9.52 -5.45
N ALA A 68 9.23 10.04 -6.66
CA ALA A 68 10.08 9.69 -7.78
C ALA A 68 11.54 10.05 -7.52
N THR A 69 11.79 11.26 -7.00
CA THR A 69 13.15 11.80 -6.84
C THR A 69 13.90 11.22 -5.62
N ASN A 70 13.18 10.91 -4.54
CA ASN A 70 13.79 10.47 -3.29
C ASN A 70 13.80 8.95 -3.10
N GLN A 71 12.93 8.21 -3.82
CA GLN A 71 12.85 6.76 -3.68
C GLN A 71 13.15 6.04 -4.98
N MET A 72 12.44 6.38 -6.08
CA MET A 72 12.49 5.57 -7.29
C MET A 72 13.75 5.82 -8.12
N ILE A 73 14.15 7.08 -8.35
CA ILE A 73 15.38 7.39 -9.10
C ILE A 73 16.61 6.76 -8.45
N PRO A 74 16.83 6.88 -7.13
CA PRO A 74 17.93 6.15 -6.47
C PRO A 74 17.84 4.61 -6.62
N ALA A 75 16.65 4.04 -6.60
CA ALA A 75 16.46 2.60 -6.73
C ALA A 75 16.91 2.03 -8.09
N PHE A 76 16.96 2.84 -9.15
CA PHE A 76 17.53 2.42 -10.44
C PHE A 76 19.03 2.16 -10.37
N GLU A 77 19.75 2.77 -9.43
CA GLU A 77 21.18 2.49 -9.20
C GLU A 77 21.37 1.05 -8.66
N ASP A 78 20.39 0.56 -7.88
CA ASP A 78 20.35 -0.80 -7.34
C ASP A 78 19.72 -1.82 -8.29
N SER A 79 19.05 -1.37 -9.36
CA SER A 79 18.43 -2.26 -10.35
C SER A 79 19.49 -2.91 -11.23
N ARG A 80 19.31 -4.20 -11.46
CA ARG A 80 20.20 -4.99 -12.31
C ARG A 80 19.75 -5.00 -13.78
N MET A 81 18.48 -4.74 -14.06
CA MET A 81 17.85 -4.99 -15.34
C MET A 81 17.28 -3.74 -16.01
N ALA A 82 17.22 -2.62 -15.27
CA ALA A 82 16.70 -1.36 -15.77
C ALA A 82 17.75 -0.25 -15.75
N ARG A 83 17.58 0.72 -16.62
CA ARG A 83 18.30 2.01 -16.60
C ARG A 83 17.33 3.16 -16.88
N ILE A 84 17.60 4.32 -16.32
CA ILE A 84 16.84 5.52 -16.65
C ILE A 84 17.29 6.00 -18.03
N SER A 85 16.33 6.18 -18.94
CA SER A 85 16.55 6.63 -20.30
C SER A 85 15.80 7.90 -20.65
N GLY A 86 14.80 8.29 -19.84
CA GLY A 86 14.02 9.50 -20.09
C GLY A 86 13.39 10.06 -18.83
N PHE A 87 13.10 11.37 -18.89
CA PHE A 87 12.31 12.07 -17.89
C PHE A 87 11.20 12.88 -18.53
N VAL A 88 10.02 12.88 -17.86
CA VAL A 88 8.89 13.74 -18.23
C VAL A 88 8.49 14.59 -17.02
N SER A 89 8.47 15.92 -17.20
CA SER A 89 8.07 16.87 -16.15
C SER A 89 7.53 18.18 -16.73
N GLY A 90 6.65 18.83 -15.99
CA GLY A 90 6.23 20.21 -16.30
C GLY A 90 7.31 21.26 -16.03
N SER A 91 8.33 20.95 -15.24
CA SER A 91 9.44 21.86 -14.93
C SER A 91 10.64 21.61 -15.85
N ARG A 92 10.91 22.55 -16.74
CA ARG A 92 12.11 22.51 -17.60
C ARG A 92 13.40 22.56 -16.80
N GLU A 93 13.40 23.23 -15.66
CA GLU A 93 14.54 23.30 -14.75
C GLU A 93 14.85 21.92 -14.18
N LYS A 94 13.84 21.21 -13.62
CA LYS A 94 14.01 19.85 -13.14
C LYS A 94 14.48 18.90 -14.25
N LEU A 95 13.92 19.00 -15.45
CA LEU A 95 14.35 18.20 -16.60
C LEU A 95 15.83 18.40 -16.90
N ALA A 96 16.29 19.65 -16.99
CA ALA A 96 17.70 19.96 -17.26
C ALA A 96 18.64 19.47 -16.15
N ASP A 97 18.23 19.63 -14.87
CA ASP A 97 19.01 19.21 -13.72
C ASP A 97 19.14 17.67 -13.64
N TYR A 98 18.01 16.95 -13.68
CA TYR A 98 17.99 15.48 -13.61
C TYR A 98 18.61 14.86 -14.86
N GLY A 99 18.37 15.43 -16.05
CA GLY A 99 19.04 14.98 -17.28
C GLY A 99 20.55 15.03 -17.17
N ARG A 100 21.11 16.14 -16.68
CA ARG A 100 22.55 16.31 -16.46
C ARG A 100 23.09 15.35 -15.40
N ARG A 101 22.42 15.24 -14.23
CA ARG A 101 22.88 14.38 -13.13
C ARG A 101 22.92 12.90 -13.49
N HIS A 102 21.96 12.44 -14.28
CA HIS A 102 21.83 11.04 -14.65
C HIS A 102 22.28 10.71 -16.07
N GLY A 103 22.85 11.67 -16.80
CA GLY A 103 23.33 11.46 -18.17
C GLY A 103 22.21 11.13 -19.17
N VAL A 104 20.98 11.62 -18.90
CA VAL A 104 19.79 11.33 -19.70
C VAL A 104 19.50 12.49 -20.66
N SER A 105 19.38 12.20 -21.96
CA SER A 105 19.10 13.18 -23.01
C SER A 105 17.63 13.20 -23.46
N SER A 106 16.88 12.14 -23.22
CA SER A 106 15.44 12.05 -23.54
C SER A 106 14.61 12.80 -22.49
N LEU A 107 14.43 14.11 -22.73
CA LEU A 107 13.76 15.01 -21.80
C LEU A 107 12.50 15.56 -22.47
N TYR A 108 11.35 15.36 -21.85
CA TYR A 108 10.04 15.76 -22.39
C TYR A 108 9.24 16.57 -21.39
N THR A 109 8.59 17.63 -21.88
CA THR A 109 7.48 18.25 -21.15
C THR A 109 6.18 17.45 -21.39
N TYR A 110 5.13 17.67 -20.58
CA TYR A 110 3.87 16.93 -20.74
C TYR A 110 3.19 17.12 -22.11
N ASP A 111 3.33 18.28 -22.73
CA ASP A 111 2.89 18.56 -24.09
C ASP A 111 3.70 17.80 -25.16
N GLN A 112 4.92 17.39 -24.85
CA GLN A 112 5.79 16.63 -25.73
C GLN A 112 5.73 15.12 -25.49
N PHE A 113 4.90 14.64 -24.56
CA PHE A 113 4.86 13.25 -24.11
C PHE A 113 4.76 12.24 -25.25
N ASP A 114 3.93 12.50 -26.25
CA ASP A 114 3.68 11.57 -27.34
C ASP A 114 4.91 11.33 -28.24
N ARG A 115 5.94 12.20 -28.16
CA ARG A 115 7.22 11.99 -28.85
C ARG A 115 7.99 10.75 -28.36
N ILE A 116 7.65 10.23 -27.15
CA ILE A 116 8.19 8.98 -26.60
C ILE A 116 7.96 7.81 -27.56
N ALA A 117 6.92 7.83 -28.37
CA ALA A 117 6.62 6.80 -29.35
C ALA A 117 7.81 6.52 -30.29
N ASN A 118 8.54 7.55 -30.66
CA ASN A 118 9.65 7.49 -31.60
C ASN A 118 11.03 7.43 -30.92
N ASP A 119 11.08 7.27 -29.60
CA ASP A 119 12.33 7.15 -28.84
C ASP A 119 12.70 5.69 -28.62
N PRO A 120 13.70 5.14 -29.35
CA PRO A 120 14.11 3.76 -29.20
C PRO A 120 14.86 3.48 -27.89
N ALA A 121 15.29 4.51 -27.16
CA ALA A 121 15.97 4.34 -25.87
C ALA A 121 15.00 4.01 -24.74
N ILE A 122 13.69 4.16 -24.97
CA ILE A 122 12.63 3.95 -23.97
C ILE A 122 11.84 2.68 -24.31
N ASP A 123 11.89 1.70 -23.41
CA ASP A 123 11.12 0.46 -23.47
C ASP A 123 9.90 0.51 -22.55
N VAL A 124 10.05 1.15 -21.38
CA VAL A 124 9.07 1.20 -20.31
C VAL A 124 8.80 2.66 -19.91
N VAL A 125 7.54 2.98 -19.68
CA VAL A 125 7.12 4.27 -19.11
C VAL A 125 6.59 4.03 -17.72
N TYR A 126 7.21 4.69 -16.73
CA TYR A 126 6.82 4.64 -15.34
C TYR A 126 6.01 5.88 -14.95
N ILE A 127 4.74 5.68 -14.60
CA ILE A 127 3.81 6.75 -14.25
C ILE A 127 3.85 7.02 -12.75
N VAL A 128 4.33 8.20 -12.35
CA VAL A 128 4.48 8.65 -10.96
C VAL A 128 3.84 10.04 -10.81
N LEU A 129 2.53 10.09 -11.03
CA LEU A 129 1.71 11.30 -11.07
C LEU A 129 0.64 11.27 -9.97
N PRO A 130 -0.12 12.37 -9.75
CA PRO A 130 -1.38 12.29 -9.03
C PRO A 130 -2.34 11.28 -9.66
N ASN A 131 -3.09 10.56 -8.83
CA ASN A 131 -3.87 9.38 -9.23
C ASN A 131 -4.80 9.59 -10.42
N SER A 132 -5.42 10.77 -10.53
CA SER A 132 -6.34 11.13 -11.63
C SER A 132 -5.66 11.21 -13.01
N LEU A 133 -4.34 11.32 -13.05
CA LEU A 133 -3.59 11.38 -14.29
C LEU A 133 -3.04 10.03 -14.74
N HIS A 134 -3.15 9.00 -13.90
CA HIS A 134 -2.61 7.68 -14.19
C HIS A 134 -3.19 7.10 -15.47
N ALA A 135 -4.52 7.13 -15.63
CA ALA A 135 -5.19 6.53 -16.78
C ALA A 135 -4.82 7.22 -18.09
N GLU A 136 -4.79 8.55 -18.13
CA GLU A 136 -4.41 9.28 -19.33
C GLU A 136 -3.01 8.91 -19.80
N TYR A 137 -2.01 9.07 -18.92
CA TYR A 137 -0.61 8.87 -19.32
C TYR A 137 -0.26 7.40 -19.55
N ALA A 138 -0.88 6.47 -18.81
CA ALA A 138 -0.69 5.04 -19.07
C ALA A 138 -1.26 4.64 -20.43
N ILE A 139 -2.46 5.11 -20.80
CA ILE A 139 -3.08 4.83 -22.11
C ILE A 139 -2.21 5.42 -23.23
N ARG A 140 -1.75 6.67 -23.11
CA ARG A 140 -0.87 7.31 -24.11
C ARG A 140 0.44 6.55 -24.27
N ALA A 141 1.06 6.08 -23.17
CA ALA A 141 2.29 5.30 -23.23
C ALA A 141 2.08 3.93 -23.89
N LEU A 142 0.98 3.24 -23.55
CA LEU A 142 0.60 1.97 -24.19
C LEU A 142 0.33 2.14 -25.69
N ASP A 143 -0.38 3.21 -26.07
CA ASP A 143 -0.65 3.53 -27.48
C ASP A 143 0.62 3.92 -28.25
N ALA A 144 1.60 4.50 -27.55
CA ALA A 144 2.95 4.74 -28.06
C ALA A 144 3.78 3.44 -28.19
N GLY A 145 3.22 2.27 -27.88
CA GLY A 145 3.89 0.98 -28.02
C GLY A 145 4.91 0.66 -26.92
N LYS A 146 4.84 1.37 -25.79
CA LYS A 146 5.72 1.13 -24.63
C LYS A 146 5.06 0.20 -23.61
N HIS A 147 5.85 -0.54 -22.84
CA HIS A 147 5.39 -1.19 -21.62
C HIS A 147 5.11 -0.12 -20.57
N VAL A 148 4.16 -0.37 -19.66
CA VAL A 148 3.79 0.62 -18.64
C VAL A 148 3.90 0.03 -17.24
N PHE A 149 4.57 0.76 -16.39
CA PHE A 149 4.59 0.56 -14.95
C PHE A 149 3.91 1.76 -14.30
N CYS A 150 2.90 1.55 -13.49
CA CYS A 150 2.06 2.63 -12.95
C CYS A 150 2.01 2.56 -11.44
N GLU A 151 2.17 3.70 -10.77
CA GLU A 151 1.96 3.79 -9.32
C GLU A 151 0.56 3.35 -8.92
N LYS A 152 0.47 2.85 -7.70
CA LYS A 152 -0.79 2.59 -7.02
C LYS A 152 -1.39 3.90 -6.45
N PRO A 153 -2.71 4.02 -6.37
CA PRO A 153 -3.73 3.17 -6.97
C PRO A 153 -3.70 3.28 -8.49
N MET A 154 -4.13 2.21 -9.18
CA MET A 154 -4.05 2.13 -10.64
C MET A 154 -4.72 3.33 -11.33
N ALA A 155 -5.90 3.72 -10.85
CA ALA A 155 -6.67 4.88 -11.32
C ALA A 155 -7.70 5.30 -10.27
N VAL A 156 -8.50 6.32 -10.55
CA VAL A 156 -9.52 6.84 -9.62
C VAL A 156 -10.91 6.21 -9.83
N SER A 157 -11.05 5.31 -10.80
CA SER A 157 -12.33 4.58 -11.05
C SER A 157 -12.11 3.23 -11.72
N VAL A 158 -13.06 2.32 -11.52
CA VAL A 158 -13.10 1.02 -12.21
C VAL A 158 -13.11 1.18 -13.73
N ALA A 159 -13.89 2.12 -14.26
CA ALA A 159 -13.98 2.36 -15.70
C ALA A 159 -12.63 2.79 -16.31
N GLU A 160 -11.84 3.58 -15.61
CA GLU A 160 -10.48 3.94 -16.03
C GLU A 160 -9.56 2.73 -16.03
N CYS A 161 -9.58 1.92 -14.97
CA CYS A 161 -8.80 0.69 -14.88
C CYS A 161 -9.09 -0.26 -16.04
N GLU A 162 -10.38 -0.47 -16.36
CA GLU A 162 -10.80 -1.33 -17.46
C GLU A 162 -10.30 -0.83 -18.81
N ARG A 163 -10.36 0.49 -19.06
CA ARG A 163 -9.79 1.09 -20.28
C ARG A 163 -8.28 0.87 -20.39
N MET A 164 -7.54 1.09 -19.30
CA MET A 164 -6.08 0.88 -19.29
C MET A 164 -5.72 -0.56 -19.64
N ILE A 165 -6.39 -1.54 -19.02
CA ILE A 165 -6.19 -2.98 -19.29
C ILE A 165 -6.53 -3.32 -20.74
N ALA A 166 -7.65 -2.79 -21.26
CA ALA A 166 -8.07 -3.04 -22.64
C ALA A 166 -7.03 -2.53 -23.65
N VAL A 167 -6.44 -1.35 -23.40
CA VAL A 167 -5.38 -0.81 -24.25
C VAL A 167 -4.11 -1.65 -24.16
N ALA A 168 -3.69 -2.03 -22.95
CA ALA A 168 -2.52 -2.88 -22.76
C ALA A 168 -2.64 -4.21 -23.55
N LYS A 169 -3.80 -4.87 -23.46
CA LYS A 169 -4.12 -6.09 -24.20
C LYS A 169 -4.11 -5.86 -25.72
N ARG A 170 -4.75 -4.81 -26.19
CA ARG A 170 -4.80 -4.46 -27.63
C ARG A 170 -3.41 -4.19 -28.20
N ARG A 171 -2.54 -3.55 -27.42
CA ARG A 171 -1.17 -3.21 -27.83
C ARG A 171 -0.16 -4.33 -27.56
N ASN A 172 -0.58 -5.43 -26.94
CA ASN A 172 0.29 -6.53 -26.53
C ASN A 172 1.49 -6.05 -25.70
N LYS A 173 1.22 -5.20 -24.69
CA LYS A 173 2.26 -4.65 -23.80
C LYS A 173 2.01 -5.08 -22.36
N GLN A 174 3.11 -5.30 -21.64
CA GLN A 174 3.05 -5.52 -20.21
C GLN A 174 2.54 -4.24 -19.51
N PHE A 175 1.63 -4.44 -18.57
CA PHE A 175 1.10 -3.38 -17.74
C PHE A 175 1.12 -3.84 -16.27
N GLY A 176 2.02 -3.26 -15.49
CA GLY A 176 2.24 -3.57 -14.07
C GLY A 176 1.86 -2.41 -13.17
N ILE A 177 1.36 -2.74 -11.98
CA ILE A 177 1.08 -1.78 -10.92
C ILE A 177 2.18 -1.88 -9.86
N ALA A 178 2.71 -0.73 -9.44
CA ALA A 178 3.82 -0.61 -8.50
C ALA A 178 3.37 -0.90 -7.05
N TYR A 179 3.15 -2.17 -6.74
CA TYR A 179 2.92 -2.64 -5.38
C TYR A 179 4.23 -3.12 -4.76
N ARG A 180 5.12 -2.19 -4.42
CA ARG A 180 6.44 -2.45 -3.85
C ARG A 180 6.43 -3.41 -2.66
N ALA A 181 5.36 -3.41 -1.85
CA ALA A 181 5.21 -4.32 -0.71
C ALA A 181 5.30 -5.81 -1.10
N HIS A 182 4.97 -6.17 -2.34
CA HIS A 182 5.12 -7.53 -2.86
C HIS A 182 6.58 -7.95 -3.11
N PHE A 183 7.51 -7.01 -3.04
CA PHE A 183 8.95 -7.22 -3.23
C PHE A 183 9.76 -6.91 -1.96
N GLU A 184 9.08 -6.45 -0.91
CA GLU A 184 9.68 -6.12 0.38
C GLU A 184 10.05 -7.42 1.14
N PRO A 185 11.30 -7.55 1.61
CA PRO A 185 11.81 -8.81 2.17
C PRO A 185 11.00 -9.39 3.32
N HIS A 186 10.51 -8.57 4.28
CA HIS A 186 9.73 -9.06 5.42
C HIS A 186 8.34 -9.53 5.00
N ASN A 187 7.73 -8.89 4.01
CA ASN A 187 6.45 -9.35 3.45
C ASN A 187 6.62 -10.68 2.70
N LEU A 188 7.73 -10.85 1.97
CA LEU A 188 8.05 -12.12 1.33
C LEU A 188 8.33 -13.22 2.35
N GLU A 189 9.00 -12.90 3.45
CA GLU A 189 9.23 -13.84 4.55
C GLU A 189 7.91 -14.21 5.25
N ALA A 190 7.00 -13.23 5.45
CA ALA A 190 5.66 -13.51 5.95
C ALA A 190 4.90 -14.50 5.04
N GLU A 191 4.93 -14.27 3.73
CA GLU A 191 4.32 -15.18 2.76
C GLU A 191 4.91 -16.59 2.88
N ARG A 192 6.23 -16.71 2.98
CA ARG A 192 6.93 -17.99 3.14
C ARG A 192 6.53 -18.69 4.44
N LEU A 193 6.47 -17.96 5.56
CA LEU A 193 6.09 -18.49 6.87
C LEU A 193 4.63 -18.97 6.89
N LEU A 194 3.72 -18.21 6.29
CA LEU A 194 2.31 -18.60 6.16
C LEU A 194 2.17 -19.87 5.32
N LYS A 195 2.85 -19.96 4.18
CA LYS A 195 2.86 -21.14 3.31
C LYS A 195 3.48 -22.38 3.98
N SER A 196 4.46 -22.19 4.84
CA SER A 196 5.09 -23.29 5.61
C SER A 196 4.27 -23.75 6.81
N GLY A 197 3.15 -23.08 7.11
CA GLY A 197 2.32 -23.40 8.28
C GLY A 197 2.92 -22.98 9.63
N ALA A 198 3.83 -22.01 9.68
CA ALA A 198 4.52 -21.56 10.90
C ALA A 198 3.56 -21.10 12.01
N ILE A 199 2.37 -20.64 11.65
CA ILE A 199 1.28 -20.28 12.59
C ILE A 199 0.05 -21.20 12.45
N GLY A 200 0.20 -22.34 11.77
CA GLY A 200 -0.92 -23.21 11.40
C GLY A 200 -1.80 -22.60 10.30
N THR A 201 -3.10 -22.89 10.33
CA THR A 201 -4.06 -22.34 9.37
C THR A 201 -4.33 -20.88 9.70
N LEU A 202 -4.10 -19.96 8.75
CA LEU A 202 -4.48 -18.55 8.89
C LEU A 202 -6.00 -18.42 9.06
N ARG A 203 -6.44 -17.77 10.14
CA ARG A 203 -7.86 -17.60 10.50
C ARG A 203 -8.35 -16.17 10.29
N HIS A 204 -7.51 -15.20 10.61
CA HIS A 204 -7.86 -13.80 10.55
C HIS A 204 -6.64 -12.95 10.19
N PHE A 205 -6.86 -11.83 9.53
CA PHE A 205 -5.85 -10.82 9.20
C PHE A 205 -6.32 -9.45 9.68
N THR A 206 -5.42 -8.67 10.27
CA THR A 206 -5.68 -7.24 10.52
C THR A 206 -4.58 -6.37 9.94
N SER A 207 -4.94 -5.14 9.61
CA SER A 207 -3.99 -4.16 9.14
C SER A 207 -4.42 -2.74 9.51
N GLU A 208 -3.45 -1.97 10.01
CA GLU A 208 -3.62 -0.56 10.32
C GLU A 208 -2.60 0.28 9.54
N HIS A 209 -3.09 1.32 8.84
CA HIS A 209 -2.24 2.29 8.13
C HIS A 209 -2.64 3.70 8.51
N GLY A 210 -1.70 4.46 9.05
CA GLY A 210 -1.92 5.84 9.44
C GLY A 210 -0.73 6.73 9.16
N ARG A 211 -1.01 8.00 8.91
CA ARG A 211 -0.04 9.09 8.83
C ARG A 211 -0.74 10.42 9.03
N ILE A 212 -0.01 11.45 9.43
CA ILE A 212 -0.53 12.81 9.39
C ILE A 212 -0.49 13.33 7.95
N LEU A 213 -1.66 13.73 7.40
CA LEU A 213 -1.72 14.48 6.15
C LEU A 213 -1.37 15.95 6.42
N ASP A 214 -0.25 16.41 5.88
CA ASP A 214 0.26 17.77 6.07
C ASP A 214 0.10 18.61 4.79
N VAL A 215 -1.03 19.28 4.65
CA VAL A 215 -1.34 20.12 3.47
C VAL A 215 -0.51 21.40 3.39
N SER A 216 0.31 21.73 4.40
CA SER A 216 1.32 22.79 4.29
C SER A 216 2.43 22.41 3.32
N LYS A 217 2.67 21.12 3.12
CA LYS A 217 3.63 20.58 2.16
C LYS A 217 3.01 20.47 0.76
N PRO A 218 3.59 21.07 -0.26
CA PRO A 218 3.09 20.99 -1.64
C PRO A 218 2.87 19.54 -2.13
N ALA A 219 3.74 18.62 -1.71
CA ALA A 219 3.66 17.21 -2.07
C ALA A 219 2.39 16.49 -1.54
N ASP A 220 1.77 17.03 -0.49
CA ASP A 220 0.57 16.45 0.13
C ASP A 220 -0.74 17.14 -0.28
N GLN A 221 -0.68 18.35 -0.83
CA GLN A 221 -1.88 19.15 -1.12
C GLN A 221 -2.89 18.45 -2.04
N TRP A 222 -2.41 17.77 -3.08
CA TRP A 222 -3.28 17.08 -4.03
C TRP A 222 -4.04 15.90 -3.40
N ARG A 223 -3.54 15.34 -2.29
CA ARG A 223 -4.20 14.25 -1.54
C ARG A 223 -5.45 14.68 -0.79
N ALA A 224 -5.59 15.97 -0.52
CA ALA A 224 -6.79 16.55 0.09
C ALA A 224 -7.87 16.91 -0.95
N ASP A 225 -7.62 16.72 -2.23
CA ASP A 225 -8.57 16.97 -3.32
C ASP A 225 -9.00 15.64 -3.98
N ARG A 226 -10.25 15.23 -3.78
CA ARG A 226 -10.81 14.00 -4.35
C ARG A 226 -10.70 13.92 -5.87
N ARG A 227 -10.76 15.06 -6.58
CA ARG A 227 -10.62 15.07 -8.04
C ARG A 227 -9.23 14.63 -8.50
N LEU A 228 -8.20 14.90 -7.70
CA LEU A 228 -6.83 14.52 -8.00
C LEU A 228 -6.46 13.15 -7.41
N ALA A 229 -6.92 12.89 -6.18
CA ALA A 229 -6.55 11.70 -5.42
C ALA A 229 -7.50 10.51 -5.60
N GLY A 230 -8.76 10.73 -6.02
CA GLY A 230 -9.80 9.70 -6.08
C GLY A 230 -10.48 9.43 -4.75
N GLY A 231 -9.77 9.61 -3.65
CA GLY A 231 -10.21 9.44 -2.27
C GLY A 231 -9.14 9.93 -1.30
N GLY A 232 -9.34 9.72 0.00
CA GLY A 232 -8.43 10.12 1.06
C GLY A 232 -7.48 9.00 1.49
N SER A 233 -7.51 8.69 2.80
CA SER A 233 -6.59 7.70 3.38
C SER A 233 -6.74 6.30 2.77
N LEU A 234 -7.95 5.91 2.35
CA LEU A 234 -8.20 4.62 1.73
C LEU A 234 -7.40 4.46 0.42
N TYR A 235 -7.43 5.47 -0.46
CA TYR A 235 -6.74 5.45 -1.75
C TYR A 235 -5.23 5.54 -1.61
N ASP A 236 -4.71 6.37 -0.68
CA ASP A 236 -3.27 6.58 -0.53
C ASP A 236 -2.58 5.45 0.24
N ILE A 237 -3.06 5.14 1.45
CA ILE A 237 -2.40 4.21 2.38
C ILE A 237 -3.26 2.98 2.72
N GLY A 238 -4.58 3.09 2.75
CA GLY A 238 -5.49 1.97 3.01
C GLY A 238 -5.41 0.89 1.94
N ILE A 239 -5.08 1.26 0.71
CA ILE A 239 -4.87 0.33 -0.40
C ILE A 239 -3.80 -0.73 -0.08
N TYR A 240 -2.78 -0.42 0.73
CA TYR A 240 -1.80 -1.41 1.17
C TYR A 240 -2.43 -2.49 2.05
N ALA A 241 -3.31 -2.10 2.98
CA ALA A 241 -4.03 -3.03 3.85
C ALA A 241 -4.96 -3.94 3.06
N LEU A 242 -5.71 -3.36 2.13
CA LEU A 242 -6.64 -4.06 1.24
C LEU A 242 -5.91 -5.06 0.34
N ASN A 243 -4.86 -4.60 -0.34
CA ASN A 243 -4.06 -5.42 -1.24
C ASN A 243 -3.38 -6.57 -0.50
N ALA A 244 -2.79 -6.30 0.69
CA ALA A 244 -2.18 -7.32 1.54
C ALA A 244 -3.20 -8.37 2.01
N ALA A 245 -4.42 -7.95 2.38
CA ALA A 245 -5.47 -8.88 2.77
C ALA A 245 -5.77 -9.87 1.63
N CYS A 246 -5.95 -9.39 0.40
CA CYS A 246 -6.17 -10.25 -0.76
C CYS A 246 -4.98 -11.19 -1.02
N TRP A 247 -3.76 -10.66 -0.95
CA TRP A 247 -2.54 -11.43 -1.19
C TRP A 247 -2.37 -12.56 -0.17
N PHE A 248 -2.40 -12.23 1.12
CA PHE A 248 -2.12 -13.21 2.18
C PHE A 248 -3.27 -14.17 2.45
N MET A 249 -4.53 -13.74 2.20
CA MET A 249 -5.67 -14.66 2.21
C MET A 249 -5.71 -15.59 1.00
N GLY A 250 -5.01 -15.22 -0.10
CA GLY A 250 -4.93 -16.03 -1.31
C GLY A 250 -6.23 -16.08 -2.11
N ALA A 251 -7.13 -15.12 -1.91
CA ALA A 251 -8.42 -15.03 -2.59
C ALA A 251 -8.90 -13.57 -2.62
N ASP A 252 -9.82 -13.27 -3.52
CA ASP A 252 -10.56 -12.02 -3.50
C ASP A 252 -11.74 -12.10 -2.53
N PRO A 253 -12.10 -11.02 -1.82
CA PRO A 253 -13.25 -11.02 -0.93
C PRO A 253 -14.55 -11.09 -1.72
N VAL A 254 -15.58 -11.67 -1.11
CA VAL A 254 -16.95 -11.76 -1.70
C VAL A 254 -17.87 -10.67 -1.18
N ALA A 255 -17.49 -9.98 -0.11
CA ALA A 255 -18.26 -8.87 0.45
C ALA A 255 -17.40 -8.01 1.35
N VAL A 256 -17.79 -6.75 1.50
CA VAL A 256 -17.19 -5.76 2.41
C VAL A 256 -18.27 -4.99 3.17
N ASP A 257 -17.92 -4.52 4.37
CA ASP A 257 -18.65 -3.50 5.11
C ASP A 257 -17.66 -2.49 5.69
N ALA A 258 -18.07 -1.20 5.80
CA ALA A 258 -17.16 -0.12 6.17
C ALA A 258 -17.87 1.07 6.81
N GLU A 259 -17.12 1.81 7.62
CA GLU A 259 -17.49 3.10 8.19
C GLU A 259 -16.41 4.13 7.92
N ILE A 260 -16.82 5.40 7.77
CA ILE A 260 -15.94 6.55 7.58
C ILE A 260 -16.16 7.51 8.72
N SER A 261 -15.06 8.06 9.27
CA SER A 261 -15.08 9.11 10.28
C SER A 261 -14.19 10.26 9.85
N ASN A 262 -14.75 11.47 9.85
CA ASN A 262 -14.02 12.70 9.56
C ASN A 262 -14.09 13.63 10.77
N PRO A 263 -12.98 14.29 11.17
CA PRO A 263 -13.03 15.35 12.18
C PRO A 263 -13.90 16.53 11.71
N GLU A 264 -14.82 16.96 12.55
CA GLU A 264 -15.70 18.07 12.22
C GLU A 264 -14.91 19.37 12.00
N GLY A 265 -15.20 20.07 10.91
CA GLY A 265 -14.58 21.35 10.58
C GLY A 265 -13.14 21.31 10.09
N ASP A 266 -12.51 20.16 9.99
CA ASP A 266 -11.13 20.06 9.49
C ASP A 266 -11.09 20.30 7.96
N PRO A 267 -10.39 21.36 7.49
CA PRO A 267 -10.38 21.71 6.08
C PRO A 267 -9.70 20.68 5.18
N ARG A 268 -8.88 19.78 5.73
CA ARG A 268 -8.21 18.71 4.98
C ARG A 268 -9.20 17.69 4.41
N PHE A 269 -10.33 17.47 5.13
CA PHE A 269 -11.29 16.41 4.85
C PHE A 269 -12.61 16.92 4.27
N ARG A 270 -12.57 18.05 3.54
CA ARG A 270 -13.78 18.59 2.87
C ARG A 270 -14.24 17.73 1.70
N THR A 271 -13.33 17.09 0.99
CA THR A 271 -13.63 16.32 -0.23
C THR A 271 -13.13 14.88 -0.16
N VAL A 272 -12.26 14.56 0.77
CA VAL A 272 -11.69 13.23 0.99
C VAL A 272 -12.00 12.78 2.41
N GLU A 273 -11.94 11.49 2.67
CA GLU A 273 -12.09 10.94 4.00
C GLU A 273 -10.77 10.93 4.78
N ASP A 274 -10.91 11.02 6.12
CA ASP A 274 -9.83 10.81 7.06
C ASP A 274 -9.70 9.32 7.41
N ILE A 275 -10.55 8.84 8.33
CA ILE A 275 -10.48 7.47 8.84
C ILE A 275 -11.51 6.60 8.11
N VAL A 276 -11.03 5.48 7.59
CA VAL A 276 -11.88 4.40 7.08
C VAL A 276 -11.55 3.13 7.85
N SER A 277 -12.60 2.49 8.38
CA SER A 277 -12.51 1.16 8.99
C SER A 277 -13.40 0.21 8.20
N TRP A 278 -12.86 -0.96 7.80
CA TRP A 278 -13.62 -1.89 6.98
C TRP A 278 -13.31 -3.35 7.30
N ARG A 279 -14.28 -4.24 6.98
CA ARG A 279 -14.10 -5.69 7.00
C ARG A 279 -14.25 -6.26 5.60
N MET A 280 -13.47 -7.29 5.33
CA MET A 280 -13.54 -8.08 4.10
C MET A 280 -13.91 -9.51 4.46
N ARG A 281 -14.88 -10.08 3.75
CA ARG A 281 -15.31 -11.47 3.91
C ARG A 281 -14.82 -12.27 2.72
N PHE A 282 -14.09 -13.35 2.97
CA PHE A 282 -13.54 -14.23 1.96
C PHE A 282 -14.44 -15.43 1.67
N PRO A 283 -14.28 -16.11 0.50
CA PRO A 283 -15.16 -17.22 0.09
C PRO A 283 -15.22 -18.40 1.09
N ASP A 284 -14.12 -18.65 1.80
CA ASP A 284 -14.00 -19.71 2.80
C ASP A 284 -14.49 -19.31 4.22
N GLY A 285 -15.08 -18.13 4.33
CA GLY A 285 -15.63 -17.59 5.58
C GLY A 285 -14.61 -16.84 6.46
N ARG A 286 -13.31 -16.82 6.11
CA ARG A 286 -12.33 -16.01 6.81
C ARG A 286 -12.64 -14.54 6.69
N LEU A 287 -12.16 -13.75 7.66
CA LEU A 287 -12.34 -12.31 7.70
C LEU A 287 -10.98 -11.60 7.72
N ALA A 288 -10.92 -10.41 7.11
CA ALA A 288 -9.91 -9.41 7.38
C ALA A 288 -10.56 -8.14 7.92
N THR A 289 -9.89 -7.48 8.87
CA THR A 289 -10.31 -6.19 9.42
C THR A 289 -9.17 -5.19 9.22
N CYS A 290 -9.47 -4.09 8.59
CA CYS A 290 -8.48 -3.10 8.19
C CYS A 290 -8.94 -1.69 8.54
N MET A 291 -7.97 -0.78 8.72
CA MET A 291 -8.25 0.64 8.81
C MET A 291 -7.14 1.48 8.19
N SER A 292 -7.50 2.68 7.76
CA SER A 292 -6.57 3.73 7.38
C SER A 292 -7.00 5.08 7.91
N GLY A 293 -6.06 6.02 8.07
CA GLY A 293 -6.37 7.37 8.50
C GLY A 293 -5.24 8.36 8.28
N TYR A 294 -5.63 9.63 8.20
CA TYR A 294 -4.73 10.76 7.93
C TYR A 294 -4.54 11.70 9.12
N SER A 295 -5.16 11.41 10.26
CA SER A 295 -5.16 12.29 11.45
C SER A 295 -4.44 11.70 12.66
N PHE A 296 -3.76 10.56 12.54
CA PHE A 296 -3.02 9.94 13.63
C PHE A 296 -1.61 9.54 13.20
N GLU A 297 -0.74 9.29 14.20
CA GLU A 297 0.68 8.99 14.00
C GLU A 297 0.93 7.79 13.08
N ASN A 298 2.13 7.77 12.50
CA ASN A 298 2.54 6.79 11.53
C ASN A 298 2.43 5.36 12.07
N VAL A 299 1.52 4.59 11.49
CA VAL A 299 1.40 3.14 11.70
C VAL A 299 1.33 2.44 10.35
N LYS A 300 2.04 1.33 10.19
CA LYS A 300 2.03 0.49 8.99
C LYS A 300 2.20 -0.95 9.46
N ARG A 301 1.08 -1.57 9.83
CA ARG A 301 1.09 -2.87 10.52
C ARG A 301 0.27 -3.91 9.79
N TYR A 302 0.82 -5.13 9.75
CA TYR A 302 0.08 -6.34 9.43
C TYR A 302 0.12 -7.30 10.61
N GLN A 303 -1.02 -7.96 10.88
CA GLN A 303 -1.07 -9.00 11.90
C GLN A 303 -1.88 -10.20 11.40
N PHE A 304 -1.31 -11.38 11.59
CA PHE A 304 -1.86 -12.65 11.12
C PHE A 304 -2.17 -13.53 12.32
N PHE A 305 -3.40 -14.02 12.41
CA PHE A 305 -3.86 -14.90 13.48
C PHE A 305 -4.05 -16.29 12.92
N GLY A 306 -3.16 -17.19 13.30
CA GLY A 306 -3.22 -18.60 12.91
C GLY A 306 -3.77 -19.49 14.00
N SER A 307 -4.01 -20.76 13.66
CA SER A 307 -4.54 -21.75 14.61
C SER A 307 -3.53 -22.17 15.70
N THR A 308 -2.24 -21.92 15.50
CA THR A 308 -1.15 -22.32 16.41
C THR A 308 -0.17 -21.21 16.76
N GLY A 309 -0.37 -19.99 16.25
CA GLY A 309 0.48 -18.83 16.53
C GLY A 309 0.01 -17.59 15.82
N THR A 310 0.75 -16.49 16.00
CA THR A 310 0.54 -15.21 15.33
C THR A 310 1.81 -14.74 14.66
N LEU A 311 1.65 -13.95 13.60
CA LEU A 311 2.74 -13.28 12.92
C LEU A 311 2.41 -11.78 12.89
N LYS A 312 3.37 -10.92 13.20
CA LYS A 312 3.19 -9.48 13.22
C LYS A 312 4.32 -8.81 12.44
N LEU A 313 3.96 -7.94 11.52
CA LEU A 313 4.87 -7.03 10.83
C LEU A 313 4.61 -5.62 11.32
N ASP A 314 5.63 -4.97 11.86
CA ASP A 314 5.65 -3.53 12.13
C ASP A 314 6.52 -2.85 11.08
N GLY A 315 6.07 -1.68 10.62
CA GLY A 315 6.65 -1.05 9.45
C GLY A 315 6.37 -1.83 8.16
N ALA A 316 5.29 -2.63 8.09
CA ALA A 316 4.98 -3.58 7.01
C ALA A 316 5.05 -2.98 5.59
N THR A 317 4.86 -1.68 5.47
CA THR A 317 4.99 -0.92 4.22
C THR A 317 5.91 0.29 4.38
N ASP A 318 6.80 0.27 5.37
CA ASP A 318 7.81 1.30 5.51
C ASP A 318 8.89 1.19 4.43
N TYR A 319 9.69 2.23 4.28
CA TYR A 319 10.75 2.26 3.28
C TYR A 319 12.05 1.65 3.83
N TYR A 320 12.26 1.73 5.15
CA TYR A 320 13.58 1.45 5.74
C TYR A 320 13.52 0.67 7.06
N ASP A 321 12.41 0.71 7.78
CA ASP A 321 12.32 0.17 9.15
C ASP A 321 11.16 -0.82 9.30
N ASN A 322 11.39 -2.05 8.84
CA ASN A 322 10.43 -3.14 8.90
C ASN A 322 10.91 -4.22 9.88
N SER A 323 9.97 -4.93 10.47
CA SER A 323 10.26 -6.07 11.32
C SER A 323 9.17 -7.13 11.25
N ILE A 324 9.54 -8.39 11.50
CA ILE A 324 8.62 -9.51 11.53
C ILE A 324 8.82 -10.34 12.80
N MET A 325 7.73 -10.53 13.56
CA MET A 325 7.70 -11.27 14.82
C MET A 325 6.77 -12.46 14.72
N LEU A 326 7.28 -13.65 14.99
CA LEU A 326 6.51 -14.88 15.17
C LEU A 326 6.28 -15.13 16.65
N GLU A 327 5.05 -15.42 17.06
CA GLU A 327 4.71 -15.85 18.40
C GLU A 327 3.87 -17.12 18.34
N ASN A 328 4.29 -18.16 19.06
CA ASN A 328 3.62 -19.44 19.16
C ASN A 328 3.96 -20.13 20.50
N LYS A 329 3.56 -21.38 20.70
CA LYS A 329 3.82 -22.15 21.93
C LYS A 329 5.31 -22.29 22.29
N ARG A 330 6.23 -22.06 21.34
CA ARG A 330 7.69 -22.11 21.54
C ARG A 330 8.25 -20.77 22.00
N GLY A 331 7.40 -19.74 22.12
CA GLY A 331 7.78 -18.39 22.49
C GLY A 331 7.72 -17.40 21.35
N ARG A 332 8.36 -16.25 21.55
CA ARG A 332 8.42 -15.13 20.61
C ARG A 332 9.78 -15.09 19.93
N GLN A 333 9.79 -14.94 18.61
CA GLN A 333 11.00 -14.93 17.77
C GLN A 333 10.97 -13.74 16.83
N ASP A 334 12.07 -13.00 16.78
CA ASP A 334 12.32 -11.99 15.75
C ASP A 334 12.89 -12.71 14.50
N LEU A 335 12.17 -12.61 13.40
CA LEU A 335 12.52 -13.22 12.12
C LEU A 335 12.78 -12.17 11.04
N SER A 336 13.13 -10.94 11.47
CA SER A 336 13.41 -9.82 10.54
C SER A 336 14.54 -10.18 9.58
N VAL A 337 14.36 -9.85 8.30
CA VAL A 337 15.22 -10.26 7.18
C VAL A 337 15.45 -9.11 6.21
N GLY A 338 16.63 -9.07 5.56
CA GLY A 338 16.92 -8.13 4.47
C GLY A 338 16.86 -6.65 4.87
N GLN A 339 16.83 -5.81 3.88
CA GLN A 339 16.60 -4.36 4.01
C GLN A 339 15.32 -3.97 3.27
N ALA A 340 14.43 -3.26 3.93
CA ALA A 340 13.16 -2.83 3.34
C ALA A 340 13.34 -2.05 2.04
N SER A 341 14.40 -1.27 1.90
CA SER A 341 14.73 -0.51 0.69
C SER A 341 14.92 -1.36 -0.57
N GLU A 342 15.21 -2.67 -0.43
CA GLU A 342 15.33 -3.59 -1.56
C GLU A 342 14.03 -3.74 -2.36
N GLN A 343 12.89 -3.38 -1.77
CA GLN A 343 11.57 -3.44 -2.40
C GLN A 343 11.49 -2.65 -3.72
N PHE A 344 12.14 -1.49 -3.79
CA PHE A 344 12.05 -0.61 -4.95
C PHE A 344 12.81 -1.16 -6.16
N ALA A 345 14.07 -1.54 -5.98
CA ALA A 345 14.82 -2.21 -7.04
C ALA A 345 14.20 -3.57 -7.39
N GLY A 346 13.66 -4.27 -6.39
CA GLY A 346 13.00 -5.56 -6.59
C GLY A 346 11.77 -5.49 -7.49
N GLU A 347 10.91 -4.47 -7.35
CA GLU A 347 9.74 -4.32 -8.22
C GLU A 347 10.13 -3.91 -9.65
N ILE A 348 11.15 -3.05 -9.81
CA ILE A 348 11.70 -2.67 -11.12
C ILE A 348 12.25 -3.90 -11.85
N ASP A 349 13.14 -4.64 -11.21
CA ASP A 349 13.74 -5.85 -11.79
C ASP A 349 12.68 -6.93 -12.08
N GLY A 350 11.71 -7.11 -11.18
CA GLY A 350 10.61 -8.05 -11.37
C GLY A 350 9.75 -7.71 -12.59
N PHE A 351 9.55 -6.43 -12.89
CA PHE A 351 8.84 -6.01 -14.10
C PHE A 351 9.67 -6.23 -15.35
N CYS A 352 10.98 -5.95 -15.32
CA CYS A 352 11.90 -6.26 -16.40
C CYS A 352 11.95 -7.77 -16.70
N GLU A 353 11.99 -8.62 -15.67
CA GLU A 353 11.92 -10.07 -15.80
C GLU A 353 10.63 -10.54 -16.49
N ALA A 354 9.49 -9.94 -16.11
CA ALA A 354 8.19 -10.26 -16.70
C ALA A 354 8.16 -9.93 -18.20
N ILE A 355 8.68 -8.75 -18.58
CA ILE A 355 8.80 -8.33 -19.97
C ILE A 355 9.68 -9.31 -20.78
N ARG A 356 10.89 -9.61 -20.29
CA ARG A 356 11.86 -10.47 -20.97
C ARG A 356 11.36 -11.91 -21.12
N ALA A 357 10.69 -12.41 -20.09
CA ALA A 357 10.15 -13.76 -20.09
C ALA A 357 8.78 -13.86 -20.79
N ASN A 358 8.24 -12.75 -21.26
CA ASN A 358 6.88 -12.65 -21.82
C ASN A 358 5.82 -13.33 -20.92
N ARG A 359 5.92 -13.11 -19.62
CA ARG A 359 4.98 -13.65 -18.61
C ARG A 359 4.29 -12.53 -17.86
N ALA A 360 3.15 -12.83 -17.26
CA ALA A 360 2.45 -11.85 -16.42
C ALA A 360 3.36 -11.36 -15.28
N TYR A 361 3.33 -10.06 -15.02
CA TYR A 361 3.97 -9.46 -13.85
C TYR A 361 3.24 -9.90 -12.56
N LYS A 362 3.94 -9.84 -11.43
CA LYS A 362 3.39 -10.28 -10.11
C LYS A 362 2.13 -9.50 -9.71
N THR A 363 2.07 -8.21 -10.04
CA THR A 363 0.94 -7.31 -9.80
C THR A 363 0.50 -6.66 -11.11
N PRO A 364 -0.18 -7.42 -12.00
CA PRO A 364 -0.65 -6.90 -13.28
C PRO A 364 -1.80 -5.90 -13.10
N GLY A 365 -2.23 -5.25 -14.17
CA GLY A 365 -3.34 -4.30 -14.14
C GLY A 365 -4.62 -4.85 -13.50
N GLU A 366 -4.87 -6.15 -13.65
CA GLU A 366 -6.01 -6.83 -13.03
C GLU A 366 -6.00 -6.76 -11.50
N THR A 367 -4.81 -6.77 -10.88
CA THR A 367 -4.67 -6.54 -9.42
C THR A 367 -5.13 -5.14 -9.05
N GLY A 368 -4.72 -4.11 -9.80
CA GLY A 368 -5.15 -2.74 -9.56
C GLY A 368 -6.66 -2.54 -9.77
N LEU A 369 -7.22 -3.15 -10.82
CA LEU A 369 -8.67 -3.13 -11.08
C LEU A 369 -9.46 -3.76 -9.92
N ARG A 370 -9.02 -4.94 -9.42
CA ARG A 370 -9.63 -5.58 -8.25
C ARG A 370 -9.66 -4.63 -7.06
N ASP A 371 -8.53 -4.01 -6.76
CA ASP A 371 -8.39 -3.17 -5.58
C ASP A 371 -9.27 -1.92 -5.69
N VAL A 372 -9.35 -1.29 -6.86
CA VAL A 372 -10.26 -0.15 -7.08
C VAL A 372 -11.73 -0.56 -6.94
N ARG A 373 -12.12 -1.74 -7.45
CA ARG A 373 -13.50 -2.29 -7.25
C ARG A 373 -13.85 -2.47 -5.77
N ILE A 374 -12.90 -2.98 -4.98
CA ILE A 374 -13.09 -3.16 -3.54
C ILE A 374 -13.18 -1.79 -2.86
N MET A 375 -12.34 -0.83 -3.21
CA MET A 375 -12.41 0.54 -2.64
C MET A 375 -13.75 1.22 -2.95
N GLU A 376 -14.25 1.11 -4.19
CA GLU A 376 -15.59 1.63 -4.51
C GLU A 376 -16.70 0.93 -3.71
N ALA A 377 -16.57 -0.37 -3.44
CA ALA A 377 -17.54 -1.09 -2.62
C ALA A 377 -17.46 -0.67 -1.13
N ILE A 378 -16.26 -0.38 -0.62
CA ILE A 378 -16.04 0.19 0.72
C ILE A 378 -16.75 1.53 0.86
N TYR A 379 -16.59 2.44 -0.12
CA TYR A 379 -17.32 3.72 -0.10
C TYR A 379 -18.84 3.51 -0.18
N ARG A 380 -19.33 2.63 -1.07
CA ARG A 380 -20.78 2.33 -1.14
C ARG A 380 -21.32 1.78 0.18
N SER A 381 -20.54 0.99 0.91
CA SER A 381 -20.94 0.51 2.24
C SER A 381 -21.05 1.67 3.23
N ALA A 382 -20.01 2.50 3.33
CA ALA A 382 -19.99 3.64 4.25
C ALA A 382 -21.10 4.67 3.96
N GLU A 383 -21.40 4.92 2.69
CA GLU A 383 -22.51 5.79 2.23
C GLU A 383 -23.91 5.22 2.54
N ASN A 384 -23.99 3.93 2.90
CA ASN A 384 -25.21 3.21 3.21
C ASN A 384 -25.18 2.64 4.66
N ASP A 385 -24.77 3.44 5.63
CA ASP A 385 -24.76 3.11 7.06
C ASP A 385 -24.01 1.80 7.39
N GLY A 386 -22.90 1.54 6.73
CA GLY A 386 -22.06 0.36 6.96
C GLY A 386 -22.67 -0.95 6.48
N ARG A 387 -23.69 -0.91 5.62
CA ARG A 387 -24.33 -2.13 5.09
C ARG A 387 -23.37 -2.95 4.25
N LEU A 388 -23.47 -4.26 4.41
CA LEU A 388 -22.68 -5.23 3.65
C LEU A 388 -22.92 -5.07 2.14
N VAL A 389 -21.84 -4.85 1.39
CA VAL A 389 -21.83 -4.80 -0.08
C VAL A 389 -21.20 -6.09 -0.62
N ARG A 390 -21.88 -6.78 -1.54
CA ARG A 390 -21.32 -7.92 -2.28
C ARG A 390 -20.44 -7.43 -3.43
N LEU A 391 -19.38 -8.17 -3.70
CA LEU A 391 -18.39 -7.90 -4.76
C LEU A 391 -18.62 -8.81 -5.97
#